data_f96bbd339eccab5208bd2b9a07763bb1
#
_entry.id   f96bbd339eccab5208bd2b9a07763bb1
#
_cell.length_a   1.000
_cell.length_b   1.000
_cell.length_c   1.000
_cell.angle_alpha   90.00
_cell.angle_beta   90.00
_cell.angle_gamma   90.00
#
_symmetry.space_group_name_H-M   'P 1'
#
loop_
_entity.id
_entity.type
_entity.pdbx_description
1 polymer ?
#
loop_
_entity_poly.entity_id
_entity_poly.type
_entity_poly.pdbx_seq_one_letter_code
_entity_poly.pdbx_strand_id
1 'polypeptide(L)'
;MNFPSIDIQGSILSPDLLAKIRSEQATFQQGKDFNPDLTNAKLKDEISLAWQEAKGQWTIYKSKLTRLKEGETGTTETRNFWISPILTNLGYNLTFDRKGEELNGKSFPIGYRDSSLDNFPVYVGGYHESLDKRPENKQLRVSPHAMVQEYLNYSEHLYGMVTNGRQLRLLRDASRITRLSYV
;
A
#
# COMPACT_ATOMS: atom_id res chain seq x y z
N MET A 1 8.04 -16.50 -15.33
CA MET A 1 6.62 -16.13 -15.45
C MET A 1 6.55 -14.61 -15.31
N ASN A 2 5.90 -13.90 -16.21
CA ASN A 2 5.86 -12.42 -16.19
C ASN A 2 4.53 -11.96 -15.57
N PHE A 3 4.58 -11.08 -14.59
CA PHE A 3 3.43 -10.42 -13.97
C PHE A 3 3.45 -8.95 -14.41
N PRO A 4 2.79 -8.58 -15.53
CA PRO A 4 2.97 -7.25 -16.16
C PRO A 4 2.57 -6.07 -15.27
N SER A 5 1.77 -6.31 -14.23
CA SER A 5 1.31 -5.27 -13.29
C SER A 5 2.01 -5.34 -11.93
N ILE A 6 2.96 -6.28 -11.74
CA ILE A 6 3.68 -6.46 -10.49
C ILE A 6 5.18 -6.40 -10.77
N ASP A 7 5.84 -5.44 -10.16
CA ASP A 7 7.31 -5.34 -10.14
C ASP A 7 7.82 -5.76 -8.76
N ILE A 8 8.75 -6.71 -8.74
CA ILE A 8 9.33 -7.26 -7.50
C ILE A 8 10.76 -6.80 -7.40
N GLN A 9 11.04 -5.99 -6.39
CA GLN A 9 12.38 -5.53 -6.06
C GLN A 9 12.74 -6.02 -4.66
N GLY A 10 13.98 -6.48 -4.50
CA GLY A 10 14.38 -7.14 -3.26
C GLY A 10 13.63 -8.47 -3.06
N SER A 11 13.72 -9.13 -2.01
CA SER A 11 13.15 -10.48 -1.81
C SER A 11 11.88 -10.47 -0.97
N ILE A 12 10.99 -9.48 -1.12
CA ILE A 12 9.74 -9.40 -0.33
C ILE A 12 8.82 -10.57 -0.67
N LEU A 13 8.58 -10.79 -1.96
CA LEU A 13 7.82 -11.92 -2.48
C LEU A 13 8.64 -12.61 -3.57
N SER A 14 8.80 -13.92 -3.48
CA SER A 14 9.48 -14.65 -4.53
C SER A 14 8.55 -14.83 -5.75
N PRO A 15 9.10 -14.86 -6.99
CA PRO A 15 8.31 -15.18 -8.17
C PRO A 15 7.58 -16.53 -8.06
N ASP A 16 8.19 -17.50 -7.38
CA ASP A 16 7.59 -18.82 -7.15
C ASP A 16 6.36 -18.74 -6.23
N LEU A 17 6.40 -17.88 -5.21
CA LEU A 17 5.23 -17.66 -4.36
C LEU A 17 4.07 -17.05 -5.16
N LEU A 18 4.35 -16.05 -6.00
CA LEU A 18 3.31 -15.46 -6.85
C LEU A 18 2.76 -16.47 -7.87
N ALA A 19 3.61 -17.35 -8.41
CA ALA A 19 3.18 -18.45 -9.27
C ALA A 19 2.25 -19.42 -8.54
N LYS A 20 2.57 -19.79 -7.29
CA LYS A 20 1.73 -20.64 -6.43
C LYS A 20 0.40 -19.97 -6.09
N ILE A 21 0.40 -18.67 -5.76
CA ILE A 21 -0.83 -17.90 -5.51
C ILE A 21 -1.73 -17.95 -6.75
N ARG A 22 -1.16 -17.68 -7.93
CA ARG A 22 -1.90 -17.70 -9.19
C ARG A 22 -2.49 -19.07 -9.53
N SER A 23 -1.77 -20.14 -9.21
CA SER A 23 -2.22 -21.53 -9.45
C SER A 23 -3.09 -22.10 -8.32
N GLU A 24 -3.45 -21.28 -7.33
CA GLU A 24 -4.23 -21.68 -6.14
C GLU A 24 -3.53 -22.80 -5.31
N GLN A 25 -2.19 -22.84 -5.33
CA GLN A 25 -1.36 -23.83 -4.63
C GLN A 25 -0.57 -23.27 -3.44
N ALA A 26 -0.75 -21.98 -3.13
CA ALA A 26 -0.11 -21.40 -1.96
C ALA A 26 -0.80 -21.90 -0.67
N THR A 27 -0.01 -22.03 0.41
CA THR A 27 -0.56 -22.27 1.75
C THR A 27 -1.41 -21.07 2.18
N PHE A 28 -2.43 -21.30 2.99
CA PHE A 28 -3.33 -20.27 3.51
C PHE A 28 -4.08 -19.47 2.42
N GLN A 29 -4.49 -20.13 1.35
CA GLN A 29 -5.19 -19.50 0.21
C GLN A 29 -6.63 -20.01 0.05
N GLN A 30 -7.09 -20.90 0.90
CA GLN A 30 -8.45 -21.44 0.83
C GLN A 30 -9.42 -20.52 1.59
N GLY A 31 -10.70 -20.57 1.24
CA GLY A 31 -11.73 -19.74 1.89
C GLY A 31 -11.69 -19.81 3.41
N LYS A 32 -11.59 -21.01 3.98
CA LYS A 32 -11.48 -21.24 5.43
C LYS A 32 -10.27 -20.56 6.11
N ASP A 33 -9.22 -20.26 5.35
CA ASP A 33 -8.02 -19.62 5.89
C ASP A 33 -8.25 -18.11 6.10
N PHE A 34 -9.24 -17.54 5.40
CA PHE A 34 -9.66 -16.13 5.56
C PHE A 34 -10.82 -16.01 6.56
N ASN A 35 -11.79 -16.93 6.46
CA ASN A 35 -12.92 -17.00 7.36
C ASN A 35 -13.40 -18.45 7.44
N PRO A 36 -13.58 -19.04 8.65
CA PRO A 36 -14.01 -20.44 8.83
C PRO A 36 -15.28 -20.84 8.06
N ASP A 37 -16.20 -19.88 7.87
CA ASP A 37 -17.47 -20.10 7.18
C ASP A 37 -17.39 -19.91 5.65
N LEU A 38 -16.21 -19.54 5.14
CA LEU A 38 -16.03 -19.25 3.72
C LEU A 38 -15.55 -20.49 2.96
N THR A 39 -16.33 -20.94 1.99
CA THR A 39 -15.91 -21.97 1.04
C THR A 39 -15.05 -21.37 -0.08
N ASN A 40 -14.26 -22.21 -0.79
CA ASN A 40 -13.46 -21.73 -1.93
C ASN A 40 -14.32 -21.14 -3.06
N ALA A 41 -15.54 -21.63 -3.28
CA ALA A 41 -16.47 -21.05 -4.25
C ALA A 41 -16.90 -19.65 -3.80
N LYS A 42 -17.33 -19.49 -2.56
CA LYS A 42 -17.69 -18.19 -1.99
C LYS A 42 -16.52 -17.20 -1.98
N LEU A 43 -15.27 -17.66 -1.73
CA LEU A 43 -14.09 -16.82 -1.82
C LEU A 43 -13.92 -16.24 -3.23
N LYS A 44 -14.15 -17.02 -4.29
CA LYS A 44 -14.08 -16.54 -5.68
C LYS A 44 -15.17 -15.52 -5.99
N ASP A 45 -16.36 -15.72 -5.43
CA ASP A 45 -17.46 -14.74 -5.55
C ASP A 45 -17.12 -13.44 -4.85
N GLU A 46 -16.57 -13.47 -3.63
CA GLU A 46 -16.09 -12.29 -2.89
C GLU A 46 -15.00 -11.55 -3.65
N ILE A 47 -14.01 -12.26 -4.19
CA ILE A 47 -12.96 -11.65 -5.03
C ILE A 47 -13.57 -10.98 -6.27
N SER A 48 -14.55 -11.61 -6.90
CA SER A 48 -15.22 -11.07 -8.09
C SER A 48 -16.02 -9.81 -7.75
N LEU A 49 -16.73 -9.80 -6.61
CA LEU A 49 -17.46 -8.67 -6.11
C LEU A 49 -16.52 -7.49 -5.78
N ALA A 50 -15.47 -7.74 -5.01
CA ALA A 50 -14.45 -6.76 -4.68
C ALA A 50 -13.80 -6.13 -5.94
N TRP A 51 -13.58 -6.94 -6.97
CA TRP A 51 -13.08 -6.45 -8.25
C TRP A 51 -14.07 -5.56 -9.00
N GLN A 52 -15.37 -5.89 -8.97
CA GLN A 52 -16.41 -5.03 -9.58
C GLN A 52 -16.51 -3.69 -8.84
N GLU A 53 -16.49 -3.71 -7.52
CA GLU A 53 -16.48 -2.49 -6.70
C GLU A 53 -15.26 -1.63 -7.00
N ALA A 54 -14.06 -2.23 -7.06
CA ALA A 54 -12.83 -1.53 -7.41
C ALA A 54 -12.92 -0.84 -8.79
N LYS A 55 -13.52 -1.50 -9.80
CA LYS A 55 -13.74 -0.90 -11.12
C LYS A 55 -14.71 0.29 -11.06
N GLY A 56 -15.75 0.19 -10.26
CA GLY A 56 -16.71 1.28 -10.01
C GLY A 56 -16.02 2.48 -9.38
N GLN A 57 -15.27 2.25 -8.31
CA GLN A 57 -14.48 3.29 -7.61
C GLN A 57 -13.44 3.94 -8.53
N TRP A 58 -12.75 3.15 -9.36
CA TRP A 58 -11.81 3.68 -10.35
C TRP A 58 -12.47 4.63 -11.35
N THR A 59 -13.69 4.34 -11.78
CA THR A 59 -14.45 5.22 -12.68
C THR A 59 -14.81 6.55 -12.02
N ILE A 60 -15.27 6.50 -10.76
CA ILE A 60 -15.56 7.70 -9.96
C ILE A 60 -14.28 8.52 -9.78
N TYR A 61 -13.18 7.88 -9.38
CA TYR A 61 -11.90 8.52 -9.17
C TYR A 61 -11.38 9.22 -10.44
N LYS A 62 -11.42 8.56 -11.60
CA LYS A 62 -11.04 9.18 -12.88
C LYS A 62 -11.86 10.44 -13.15
N SER A 63 -13.16 10.41 -12.91
CA SER A 63 -14.02 11.59 -13.06
C SER A 63 -13.65 12.74 -12.11
N LYS A 64 -13.12 12.44 -10.91
CA LYS A 64 -12.62 13.48 -9.99
C LYS A 64 -11.30 14.08 -10.48
N LEU A 65 -10.40 13.24 -11.00
CA LEU A 65 -9.11 13.69 -11.54
C LEU A 65 -9.27 14.67 -12.71
N THR A 66 -10.30 14.50 -13.57
CA THR A 66 -10.53 15.43 -14.69
C THR A 66 -10.95 16.84 -14.26
N ARG A 67 -11.30 17.03 -12.98
CA ARG A 67 -11.70 18.33 -12.42
C ARG A 67 -10.55 19.04 -11.69
N LEU A 68 -9.37 18.40 -11.59
CA LEU A 68 -8.19 19.02 -10.99
C LEU A 68 -7.72 20.18 -11.85
N LYS A 69 -7.33 21.26 -11.20
CA LYS A 69 -6.67 22.40 -11.84
C LYS A 69 -5.21 22.09 -12.13
N GLU A 70 -4.63 22.84 -13.03
CA GLU A 70 -3.20 22.77 -13.32
C GLU A 70 -2.37 23.01 -12.04
N GLY A 71 -1.40 22.14 -11.79
CA GLY A 71 -0.56 22.18 -10.60
C GLY A 71 -1.14 21.49 -9.36
N GLU A 72 -2.40 21.07 -9.36
CA GLU A 72 -2.96 20.29 -8.25
C GLU A 72 -2.48 18.84 -8.30
N THR A 73 -2.02 18.33 -7.17
CA THR A 73 -1.48 16.95 -7.07
C THR A 73 -2.56 15.88 -7.05
N GLY A 74 -3.80 16.25 -6.69
CA GLY A 74 -4.91 15.32 -6.55
C GLY A 74 -4.82 14.43 -5.30
N THR A 75 -4.14 14.90 -4.25
CA THR A 75 -3.95 14.09 -3.02
C THR A 75 -5.27 13.79 -2.31
N THR A 76 -6.17 14.75 -2.22
CA THR A 76 -7.50 14.57 -1.59
C THR A 76 -8.36 13.58 -2.37
N GLU A 77 -8.37 13.72 -3.69
CA GLU A 77 -9.11 12.85 -4.61
C GLU A 77 -8.56 11.43 -4.53
N THR A 78 -7.23 11.27 -4.54
CA THR A 78 -6.56 9.97 -4.41
C THR A 78 -6.93 9.28 -3.10
N ARG A 79 -6.90 10.01 -2.00
CA ARG A 79 -7.24 9.47 -0.67
C ARG A 79 -8.70 9.03 -0.59
N ASN A 80 -9.61 9.95 -0.89
CA ASN A 80 -11.03 9.78 -0.55
C ASN A 80 -11.78 8.94 -1.58
N PHE A 81 -11.39 9.00 -2.85
CA PHE A 81 -12.14 8.36 -3.93
C PHE A 81 -11.44 7.13 -4.53
N TRP A 82 -10.22 6.81 -4.09
CA TRP A 82 -9.52 5.64 -4.57
C TRP A 82 -8.89 4.81 -3.46
N ILE A 83 -7.89 5.35 -2.75
CA ILE A 83 -7.08 4.53 -1.85
C ILE A 83 -7.86 4.10 -0.61
N SER A 84 -8.58 4.99 0.07
CA SER A 84 -9.40 4.58 1.23
C SER A 84 -10.46 3.55 0.85
N PRO A 85 -11.29 3.75 -0.21
CA PRO A 85 -12.25 2.72 -0.62
C PRO A 85 -11.61 1.39 -0.99
N ILE A 86 -10.53 1.39 -1.78
CA ILE A 86 -9.92 0.12 -2.23
C ILE A 86 -9.26 -0.62 -1.08
N LEU A 87 -8.58 0.06 -0.15
CA LEU A 87 -7.98 -0.58 1.00
C LEU A 87 -9.04 -1.09 1.98
N THR A 88 -10.15 -0.37 2.17
CA THR A 88 -11.30 -0.88 2.94
C THR A 88 -11.86 -2.14 2.31
N ASN A 89 -12.01 -2.16 0.98
CA ASN A 89 -12.47 -3.34 0.24
C ASN A 89 -11.50 -4.53 0.35
N LEU A 90 -10.22 -4.26 0.53
CA LEU A 90 -9.18 -5.28 0.80
C LEU A 90 -9.07 -5.67 2.28
N GLY A 91 -9.95 -5.15 3.16
CA GLY A 91 -10.02 -5.52 4.57
C GLY A 91 -9.14 -4.67 5.50
N TYR A 92 -8.50 -3.60 5.00
CA TYR A 92 -7.78 -2.67 5.86
C TYR A 92 -8.74 -1.73 6.61
N ASN A 93 -8.46 -1.47 7.88
CA ASN A 93 -9.19 -0.51 8.70
C ASN A 93 -8.32 0.71 9.02
N LEU A 94 -8.23 1.62 8.05
CA LEU A 94 -7.34 2.76 8.13
C LEU A 94 -7.92 3.90 8.95
N THR A 95 -7.18 4.36 9.94
CA THR A 95 -7.39 5.62 10.64
C THR A 95 -6.44 6.69 10.10
N PHE A 96 -6.88 7.95 10.09
CA PHE A 96 -6.08 9.07 9.60
C PHE A 96 -5.63 9.97 10.75
N ASP A 97 -4.30 10.18 10.88
CA ASP A 97 -3.72 11.20 11.73
C ASP A 97 -2.93 12.21 10.86
N ARG A 98 -3.31 13.46 10.96
CA ARG A 98 -2.67 14.55 10.21
C ARG A 98 -1.24 14.86 10.67
N LYS A 99 -0.92 14.61 11.93
CA LYS A 99 0.38 14.96 12.52
C LYS A 99 1.51 14.08 12.02
N GLY A 100 1.18 12.84 11.61
CA GLY A 100 2.20 11.84 11.33
C GLY A 100 2.93 11.41 12.61
N GLU A 101 4.17 10.96 12.48
CA GLU A 101 4.97 10.45 13.59
C GLU A 101 6.35 11.11 13.61
N GLU A 102 6.88 11.31 14.80
CA GLU A 102 8.24 11.82 14.99
C GLU A 102 9.13 10.73 15.57
N LEU A 103 10.19 10.37 14.84
CA LEU A 103 11.18 9.38 15.26
C LEU A 103 12.59 9.96 15.10
N ASN A 104 13.40 9.80 16.13
CA ASN A 104 14.80 10.26 16.14
C ASN A 104 14.96 11.75 15.74
N GLY A 105 14.03 12.61 16.15
CA GLY A 105 14.02 14.03 15.81
C GLY A 105 13.66 14.35 14.34
N LYS A 106 13.14 13.35 13.60
CA LYS A 106 12.65 13.50 12.23
C LYS A 106 11.13 13.31 12.19
N SER A 107 10.44 14.18 11.46
CA SER A 107 9.00 14.06 11.21
C SER A 107 8.73 13.25 9.97
N PHE A 108 7.86 12.25 10.11
CA PHE A 108 7.39 11.36 9.06
C PHE A 108 5.89 11.57 8.86
N PRO A 109 5.45 12.30 7.82
CA PRO A 109 4.04 12.60 7.57
C PRO A 109 3.29 11.39 6.98
N ILE A 110 3.41 10.23 7.61
CA ILE A 110 2.70 9.02 7.26
C ILE A 110 1.38 9.05 8.01
N GLY A 111 0.32 9.55 7.34
CA GLY A 111 -0.93 9.91 7.98
C GLY A 111 -1.92 8.77 8.17
N TYR A 112 -1.73 7.61 7.57
CA TYR A 112 -2.66 6.48 7.73
C TYR A 112 -2.02 5.35 8.51
N ARG A 113 -2.84 4.73 9.38
CA ARG A 113 -2.48 3.58 10.19
C ARG A 113 -3.62 2.58 10.20
N ASP A 114 -3.29 1.29 10.14
CA ASP A 114 -4.23 0.23 10.45
C ASP A 114 -3.91 -0.34 11.83
N SER A 115 -4.73 -0.01 12.83
CA SER A 115 -4.52 -0.43 14.21
C SER A 115 -4.75 -1.94 14.41
N SER A 116 -5.48 -2.60 13.52
CA SER A 116 -5.70 -4.05 13.56
C SER A 116 -4.49 -4.84 13.07
N LEU A 117 -3.58 -4.20 12.34
CA LEU A 117 -2.37 -4.77 11.74
C LEU A 117 -1.11 -4.09 12.32
N ASP A 118 -0.96 -4.08 13.63
CA ASP A 118 0.22 -3.52 14.31
C ASP A 118 0.52 -2.05 13.90
N ASN A 119 -0.52 -1.22 13.82
CA ASN A 119 -0.43 0.16 13.35
C ASN A 119 0.26 0.30 11.97
N PHE A 120 -0.02 -0.63 11.07
CA PHE A 120 0.58 -0.71 9.75
C PHE A 120 0.58 0.64 9.03
N PRO A 121 1.76 1.19 8.67
CA PRO A 121 1.88 2.53 8.14
C PRO A 121 1.56 2.60 6.65
N VAL A 122 0.73 3.57 6.24
CA VAL A 122 0.38 3.83 4.85
C VAL A 122 0.54 5.31 4.51
N TYR A 123 1.41 5.61 3.56
CA TYR A 123 1.53 6.94 2.97
C TYR A 123 0.74 7.03 1.67
N VAL A 124 -0.09 8.07 1.55
CA VAL A 124 -0.86 8.34 0.34
C VAL A 124 -0.48 9.70 -0.23
N GLY A 125 0.18 9.68 -1.37
CA GLY A 125 0.45 10.84 -2.21
C GLY A 125 -0.68 11.17 -3.18
N GLY A 126 -0.52 12.22 -3.98
CA GLY A 126 -1.45 12.59 -5.04
C GLY A 126 -1.16 11.87 -6.36
N TYR A 127 -2.18 11.79 -7.22
CA TYR A 127 -2.09 11.13 -8.53
C TYR A 127 -0.94 11.65 -9.41
N HIS A 128 -0.69 12.95 -9.38
CA HIS A 128 0.37 13.59 -10.16
C HIS A 128 1.72 13.61 -9.45
N GLU A 129 1.81 13.08 -8.23
CA GLU A 129 3.07 12.98 -7.51
C GLU A 129 3.89 11.77 -7.94
N SER A 130 5.21 11.95 -8.04
CA SER A 130 6.14 10.83 -8.18
C SER A 130 6.43 10.21 -6.83
N LEU A 131 6.46 8.89 -6.73
CA LEU A 131 6.94 8.19 -5.53
C LEU A 131 8.46 8.22 -5.39
N ASP A 132 9.18 8.49 -6.49
CA ASP A 132 10.65 8.43 -6.58
C ASP A 132 11.33 9.81 -6.57
N LYS A 133 10.55 10.90 -6.71
CA LYS A 133 11.07 12.26 -6.71
C LYS A 133 10.58 13.01 -5.48
N ARG A 134 11.44 13.89 -4.94
CA ARG A 134 11.03 14.81 -3.87
C ARG A 134 9.93 15.74 -4.40
N PRO A 135 8.79 15.85 -3.70
CA PRO A 135 7.74 16.79 -4.08
C PRO A 135 8.17 18.24 -3.83
N GLU A 136 7.97 19.12 -4.81
CA GLU A 136 8.35 20.53 -4.70
C GLU A 136 7.54 21.28 -3.63
N ASN A 137 6.26 20.95 -3.51
CA ASN A 137 5.29 21.67 -2.67
C ASN A 137 5.08 21.05 -1.28
N LYS A 138 5.88 20.06 -0.87
CA LYS A 138 5.76 19.42 0.44
C LYS A 138 7.02 19.57 1.26
N GLN A 139 6.86 19.62 2.58
CA GLN A 139 7.97 19.64 3.53
C GLN A 139 8.72 18.28 3.60
N LEU A 140 8.61 17.45 2.58
CA LEU A 140 9.39 16.23 2.48
C LEU A 140 10.82 16.55 2.04
N ARG A 141 11.79 16.02 2.78
CA ARG A 141 13.21 16.18 2.46
C ARG A 141 13.69 15.25 1.35
N VAL A 142 12.98 14.14 1.17
CA VAL A 142 13.27 13.04 0.22
C VAL A 142 12.00 12.65 -0.52
N SER A 143 12.10 11.70 -1.45
CA SER A 143 10.94 11.13 -2.14
C SER A 143 10.01 10.38 -1.18
N PRO A 144 8.70 10.23 -1.49
CA PRO A 144 7.78 9.45 -0.66
C PRO A 144 8.26 8.02 -0.40
N HIS A 145 8.80 7.35 -1.41
CA HIS A 145 9.36 6.01 -1.27
C HIS A 145 10.52 5.99 -0.25
N ALA A 146 11.50 6.88 -0.42
CA ALA A 146 12.64 6.95 0.49
C ALA A 146 12.23 7.34 1.92
N MET A 147 11.24 8.21 2.07
CA MET A 147 10.72 8.63 3.37
C MET A 147 10.07 7.46 4.12
N VAL A 148 9.22 6.66 3.46
CA VAL A 148 8.61 5.48 4.09
C VAL A 148 9.66 4.41 4.38
N GLN A 149 10.64 4.20 3.49
CA GLN A 149 11.74 3.27 3.74
C GLN A 149 12.59 3.71 4.94
N GLU A 150 12.91 5.00 5.05
CA GLU A 150 13.64 5.55 6.20
C GLU A 150 12.84 5.40 7.50
N TYR A 151 11.53 5.65 7.45
CA TYR A 151 10.63 5.42 8.58
C TYR A 151 10.68 3.97 9.06
N LEU A 152 10.56 3.00 8.15
CA LEU A 152 10.61 1.57 8.51
C LEU A 152 11.96 1.18 9.13
N ASN A 153 13.06 1.77 8.66
CA ASN A 153 14.39 1.49 9.20
C ASN A 153 14.59 2.04 10.62
N TYR A 154 13.81 3.04 11.04
CA TYR A 154 13.87 3.62 12.40
C TYR A 154 12.78 3.09 13.33
N SER A 155 11.66 2.61 12.79
CA SER A 155 10.54 2.08 13.55
C SER A 155 10.67 0.57 13.80
N GLU A 156 9.78 0.03 14.61
CA GLU A 156 9.65 -1.43 14.79
C GLU A 156 8.80 -2.10 13.71
N HIS A 157 8.20 -1.33 12.79
CA HIS A 157 7.37 -1.87 11.73
C HIS A 157 8.20 -2.61 10.68
N LEU A 158 7.84 -3.87 10.43
CA LEU A 158 8.51 -4.69 9.42
C LEU A 158 8.09 -4.30 8.00
N TYR A 159 6.84 -3.89 7.82
CA TYR A 159 6.27 -3.53 6.53
C TYR A 159 5.56 -2.19 6.58
N GLY A 160 5.44 -1.54 5.42
CA GLY A 160 4.65 -0.34 5.23
C GLY A 160 4.27 -0.16 3.76
N MET A 161 3.35 0.72 3.49
CA MET A 161 2.80 0.96 2.16
C MET A 161 3.00 2.41 1.74
N VAL A 162 3.36 2.62 0.47
CA VAL A 162 3.39 3.93 -0.16
C VAL A 162 2.64 3.88 -1.48
N THR A 163 1.77 4.87 -1.71
CA THR A 163 0.97 4.93 -2.93
C THR A 163 0.70 6.36 -3.38
N ASN A 164 0.53 6.55 -4.70
CA ASN A 164 0.04 7.78 -5.32
C ASN A 164 -1.26 7.55 -6.12
N GLY A 165 -1.91 6.41 -5.94
CA GLY A 165 -3.11 6.01 -6.67
C GLY A 165 -2.85 5.40 -8.04
N ARG A 166 -1.66 5.56 -8.63
CA ARG A 166 -1.22 4.87 -9.86
C ARG A 166 -0.36 3.65 -9.56
N GLN A 167 0.44 3.78 -8.53
CA GLN A 167 1.34 2.74 -8.04
C GLN A 167 1.06 2.52 -6.55
N LEU A 168 1.10 1.29 -6.14
CA LEU A 168 1.08 0.87 -4.75
C LEU A 168 2.32 0.03 -4.51
N ARG A 169 3.12 0.39 -3.51
CA ARG A 169 4.33 -0.34 -3.16
C ARG A 169 4.24 -0.81 -1.73
N LEU A 170 4.44 -2.09 -1.52
CA LEU A 170 4.70 -2.68 -0.21
C LEU A 170 6.20 -2.62 0.03
N LEU A 171 6.61 -1.97 1.11
CA LEU A 171 8.00 -1.84 1.51
C LEU A 171 8.27 -2.68 2.74
N ARG A 172 9.50 -3.14 2.88
CA ARG A 172 9.98 -3.88 4.05
C ARG A 172 11.15 -3.13 4.69
N ASP A 173 11.24 -3.19 6.02
CA ASP A 173 12.43 -2.76 6.75
C ASP A 173 13.68 -3.45 6.18
N ALA A 174 14.64 -2.66 5.71
CA ALA A 174 15.90 -3.12 5.14
C ALA A 174 17.04 -3.16 6.19
N SER A 175 16.88 -2.51 7.34
CA SER A 175 17.93 -2.46 8.39
C SER A 175 18.22 -3.82 8.98
N ARG A 176 17.23 -4.70 9.06
CA ARG A 176 17.35 -6.06 9.61
C ARG A 176 18.02 -7.05 8.65
N ILE A 177 18.07 -6.73 7.35
CA ILE A 177 18.71 -7.61 6.35
C ILE A 177 20.23 -7.45 6.36
N THR A 178 20.73 -6.28 6.77
CA THR A 178 22.16 -5.97 6.81
C THR A 178 22.85 -6.38 8.10
N ARG A 179 22.11 -6.79 9.14
CA ARG A 179 22.70 -7.40 10.33
C ARG A 179 23.04 -8.84 10.02
N LEU A 180 24.29 -9.06 9.58
CA LEU A 180 24.91 -10.40 9.62
C LEU A 180 24.80 -10.90 11.06
N SER A 181 23.93 -11.88 11.30
CA SER A 181 23.99 -12.65 12.52
C SER A 181 25.22 -13.53 12.41
N TYR A 182 26.31 -13.08 13.00
CA TYR A 182 27.39 -14.00 13.32
C TYR A 182 26.86 -14.96 14.40
N VAL A 183 26.63 -16.20 14.03
CA VAL A 183 26.46 -17.33 14.93
C VAL A 183 27.84 -17.89 15.21
#